data_57feaca2a69c53e63b0694934438c8ab
#
_entry.id   57feaca2a69c53e63b0694934438c8ab
#
_cell.length_a   1.000
_cell.length_b   1.000
_cell.length_c   1.000
_cell.angle_alpha   90.00
_cell.angle_beta   90.00
_cell.angle_gamma   90.00
#
_symmetry.space_group_name_H-M   'P 1'
#
loop_
_entity.id
_entity.type
_entity.pdbx_description
1 polymer ?
#
loop_
_entity_poly.entity_id
_entity_poly.type
_entity_poly.pdbx_seq_one_letter_code
_entity_poly.pdbx_strand_id
1 'polypeptide(L)'
;MWSSIRGGRPVDRSAVPARSTRWRLSSRSTTTAPVSVRTLQKRLDALVRRQDGPPGAVVVLRDDRRQRVLRAGTADLSTGRPPRIDDHMRIASTAKAFSGAVALHLVAEGRLRLDDTIGGRLPRLPRAWHAVTLRQLLQHTSGLPDYTTAPEFQRLVNEDPRRHFDSRRLLRFVAGEPLAFAPGSRYLYSNSDNIAVALMAEAVTGRPYEELLRRIVHRPLGLRNTSLPQGYEMPEPYLHGYDVDPPAPPEDISEVLSASGVWASGGIVSTPRDMTRFIRGYAPGVLTSPAVVREQRRWVPGASEPAGPGANQAGLAIFRYTTRCGVVLGHTGNFPGYTQLVAATPDGRYSLTFSLTRQINSAVAPALLSTVRDIQEDAVCTLLRT
;
A
#
# COMPACT_ATOMS: atom_id res chain seq x y z
N MET A 1 -9.87 3.22 5.87
CA MET A 1 -10.83 4.30 6.21
C MET A 1 -11.88 4.47 5.12
N TRP A 2 -12.51 3.40 4.74
CA TRP A 2 -13.59 3.37 3.74
C TRP A 2 -14.67 2.38 4.25
N SER A 3 -15.23 2.62 5.45
CA SER A 3 -16.17 1.69 6.09
C SER A 3 -17.59 2.24 6.20
N SER A 4 -17.97 3.23 5.41
CA SER A 4 -19.34 3.73 5.50
C SER A 4 -19.93 4.09 4.14
N ILE A 5 -20.07 3.10 3.28
CA ILE A 5 -21.07 3.16 2.21
C ILE A 5 -22.46 2.79 2.75
N ARG A 6 -22.59 2.27 3.99
CA ARG A 6 -23.87 2.05 4.69
C ARG A 6 -23.76 2.53 6.14
N GLY A 7 -24.68 3.42 6.55
CA GLY A 7 -24.69 4.14 7.82
C GLY A 7 -24.56 3.27 9.06
N GLY A 8 -23.40 3.29 9.67
CA GLY A 8 -23.11 2.73 10.98
C GLY A 8 -22.91 3.83 12.02
N ARG A 9 -23.58 3.72 13.18
CA ARG A 9 -23.53 4.69 14.28
C ARG A 9 -22.12 4.82 14.88
N PRO A 10 -21.72 6.00 15.39
CA PRO A 10 -20.43 6.21 16.02
C PRO A 10 -20.32 5.44 17.34
N VAL A 11 -19.16 4.79 17.54
CA VAL A 11 -18.83 4.10 18.80
C VAL A 11 -18.10 5.08 19.71
N ASP A 12 -18.66 5.26 20.91
CA ASP A 12 -18.12 6.05 22.01
C ASP A 12 -16.81 5.45 22.55
N ARG A 13 -15.76 6.29 22.69
CA ARG A 13 -14.47 5.91 23.26
C ARG A 13 -14.32 6.49 24.66
N SER A 14 -14.82 5.80 25.68
CA SER A 14 -14.47 6.08 27.07
C SER A 14 -13.51 5.04 27.65
N ALA A 15 -12.49 5.55 28.25
CA ALA A 15 -11.35 5.04 28.99
C ALA A 15 -11.43 3.63 29.63
N VAL A 16 -10.32 2.87 29.48
CA VAL A 16 -9.99 1.67 30.27
C VAL A 16 -8.72 1.96 31.10
N PRO A 17 -8.71 1.67 32.42
CA PRO A 17 -7.57 1.95 33.29
C PRO A 17 -6.48 0.87 33.20
N ALA A 18 -5.23 1.31 33.25
CA ALA A 18 -4.03 0.46 33.25
C ALA A 18 -3.89 -0.34 34.55
N ARG A 19 -3.82 -1.67 34.45
CA ARG A 19 -3.29 -2.55 35.52
C ARG A 19 -1.93 -3.11 35.11
N SER A 20 -0.91 -2.78 35.88
CA SER A 20 0.44 -3.31 35.76
C SER A 20 0.51 -4.75 36.29
N THR A 21 0.71 -5.71 35.44
CA THR A 21 1.04 -7.10 35.83
C THR A 21 2.43 -7.43 35.30
N ARG A 22 3.38 -7.65 36.23
CA ARG A 22 4.73 -8.14 35.88
C ARG A 22 4.66 -9.57 35.41
N TRP A 23 4.88 -9.79 34.10
CA TRP A 23 5.05 -11.11 33.53
C TRP A 23 6.54 -11.50 33.55
N ARG A 24 6.85 -12.63 34.16
CA ARG A 24 8.16 -13.28 34.03
C ARG A 24 8.26 -13.84 32.62
N LEU A 25 9.21 -13.35 31.83
CA LEU A 25 9.55 -13.89 30.53
C LEU A 25 10.22 -15.24 30.69
N SER A 26 9.46 -16.32 30.49
CA SER A 26 10.02 -17.64 30.22
C SER A 26 10.36 -17.69 28.71
N SER A 27 11.62 -17.59 28.37
CA SER A 27 12.11 -17.74 27.00
C SER A 27 12.06 -19.20 26.58
N ARG A 28 10.89 -19.69 26.17
CA ARG A 28 10.82 -20.89 25.34
C ARG A 28 11.05 -20.48 23.90
N SER A 29 12.24 -20.73 23.38
CA SER A 29 12.54 -20.69 21.96
C SER A 29 11.70 -21.78 21.27
N THR A 30 10.49 -21.44 20.85
CA THR A 30 9.69 -22.30 19.97
C THR A 30 10.28 -22.16 18.57
N THR A 31 11.18 -23.05 18.21
CA THR A 31 11.54 -23.31 16.81
C THR A 31 10.28 -23.80 16.10
N THR A 32 9.48 -22.88 15.58
CA THR A 32 8.33 -23.21 14.74
C THR A 32 8.82 -23.92 13.49
N ALA A 33 8.26 -25.11 13.23
CA ALA A 33 8.57 -25.90 12.05
C ALA A 33 8.48 -25.06 10.76
N PRO A 34 9.34 -25.32 9.77
CA PRO A 34 9.35 -24.54 8.52
C PRO A 34 8.00 -24.61 7.82
N VAL A 35 7.43 -23.46 7.46
CA VAL A 35 6.20 -23.39 6.69
C VAL A 35 6.49 -23.83 5.26
N SER A 36 5.94 -24.97 4.84
CA SER A 36 6.10 -25.47 3.48
C SER A 36 5.17 -24.73 2.50
N VAL A 37 5.51 -24.75 1.20
CA VAL A 37 4.61 -24.26 0.14
C VAL A 37 3.23 -24.93 0.20
N ARG A 38 3.19 -26.25 0.51
CA ARG A 38 1.94 -26.99 0.67
C ARG A 38 1.12 -26.50 1.87
N THR A 39 1.77 -26.16 2.96
CA THR A 39 1.09 -25.61 4.16
C THR A 39 0.53 -24.21 3.84
N LEU A 40 1.30 -23.36 3.19
CA LEU A 40 0.85 -22.03 2.76
C LEU A 40 -0.35 -22.12 1.81
N GLN A 41 -0.31 -23.05 0.82
CA GLN A 41 -1.44 -23.28 -0.08
C GLN A 41 -2.71 -23.68 0.70
N LYS A 42 -2.61 -24.63 1.64
CA LYS A 42 -3.75 -25.03 2.48
C LYS A 42 -4.34 -23.85 3.28
N ARG A 43 -3.49 -22.94 3.77
CA ARG A 43 -3.96 -21.75 4.50
C ARG A 43 -4.69 -20.76 3.57
N LEU A 44 -4.19 -20.57 2.34
CA LEU A 44 -4.90 -19.76 1.33
C LEU A 44 -6.24 -20.37 0.94
N ASP A 45 -6.27 -21.71 0.73
CA ASP A 45 -7.51 -22.42 0.44
C ASP A 45 -8.53 -22.31 1.59
N ALA A 46 -8.06 -22.36 2.83
CA ALA A 46 -8.91 -22.18 4.01
C ALA A 46 -9.42 -20.73 4.10
N LEU A 47 -8.60 -19.74 3.77
CA LEU A 47 -8.98 -18.33 3.80
C LEU A 47 -10.11 -18.03 2.82
N VAL A 48 -10.02 -18.51 1.57
CA VAL A 48 -11.04 -18.24 0.53
C VAL A 48 -12.32 -19.04 0.74
N ARG A 49 -12.29 -20.15 1.51
CA ARG A 49 -13.50 -20.92 1.87
C ARG A 49 -14.30 -20.32 3.02
N ARG A 50 -13.80 -19.33 3.71
CA ARG A 50 -14.55 -18.65 4.77
C ARG A 50 -15.72 -17.87 4.15
N GLN A 51 -16.84 -17.80 4.84
CA GLN A 51 -17.96 -16.94 4.41
C GLN A 51 -17.57 -15.45 4.32
N ASP A 52 -16.71 -15.01 5.27
CA ASP A 52 -16.14 -13.65 5.31
C ASP A 52 -14.76 -13.58 4.63
N GLY A 53 -14.37 -14.60 3.85
CA GLY A 53 -13.10 -14.65 3.14
C GLY A 53 -13.10 -13.87 1.81
N PRO A 54 -11.90 -13.60 1.25
CA PRO A 54 -11.82 -13.07 -0.11
C PRO A 54 -12.22 -14.14 -1.11
N PRO A 55 -13.04 -13.83 -2.15
CA PRO A 55 -13.36 -14.79 -3.21
C PRO A 55 -12.14 -15.36 -3.94
N GLY A 56 -11.06 -14.58 -4.06
CA GLY A 56 -9.84 -15.00 -4.73
C GLY A 56 -8.57 -14.52 -4.04
N ALA A 57 -7.51 -15.31 -4.24
CA ALA A 57 -6.17 -15.00 -3.77
C ALA A 57 -5.11 -15.42 -4.79
N VAL A 58 -4.08 -14.61 -4.97
CA VAL A 58 -2.88 -14.98 -5.72
C VAL A 58 -1.63 -14.54 -4.96
N VAL A 59 -0.69 -15.48 -4.79
CA VAL A 59 0.58 -15.23 -4.11
C VAL A 59 1.71 -15.65 -5.04
N VAL A 60 2.65 -14.74 -5.28
CA VAL A 60 3.85 -15.02 -6.06
C VAL A 60 5.06 -14.97 -5.13
N LEU A 61 5.74 -16.09 -5.00
CA LEU A 61 7.03 -16.20 -4.31
C LEU A 61 8.11 -16.36 -5.38
N ARG A 62 9.12 -15.51 -5.36
CA ARG A 62 10.20 -15.55 -6.35
C ARG A 62 11.57 -15.41 -5.68
N ASP A 63 12.45 -16.33 -5.97
CA ASP A 63 13.90 -16.23 -5.79
C ASP A 63 14.62 -16.00 -7.13
N ASP A 64 15.95 -16.04 -7.17
CA ASP A 64 16.72 -15.82 -8.39
C ASP A 64 16.57 -16.94 -9.44
N ARG A 65 16.16 -18.12 -9.01
CA ARG A 65 16.10 -19.33 -9.85
C ARG A 65 14.67 -19.74 -10.17
N ARG A 66 13.73 -19.51 -9.25
CA ARG A 66 12.37 -20.09 -9.32
C ARG A 66 11.31 -19.05 -8.99
N GLN A 67 10.17 -19.21 -9.65
CA GLN A 67 8.93 -18.52 -9.31
C GLN A 67 7.88 -19.56 -8.98
N ARG A 68 7.25 -19.40 -7.82
CA ARG A 68 6.11 -20.22 -7.40
C ARG A 68 4.88 -19.32 -7.34
N VAL A 69 3.78 -19.82 -7.89
CA VAL A 69 2.49 -19.13 -7.89
C VAL A 69 1.48 -20.00 -7.16
N LEU A 70 0.98 -19.49 -6.06
CA LEU A 70 -0.11 -20.09 -5.31
C LEU A 70 -1.40 -19.35 -5.65
N ARG A 71 -2.48 -20.07 -5.86
CA ARG A 71 -3.80 -19.53 -6.21
C ARG A 71 -4.86 -20.20 -5.37
N ALA A 72 -5.87 -19.46 -4.94
CA ALA A 72 -7.02 -20.01 -4.26
C ALA A 72 -8.28 -19.25 -4.67
N GLY A 73 -9.41 -19.93 -4.73
CA GLY A 73 -10.67 -19.33 -5.15
C GLY A 73 -10.71 -18.91 -6.62
N THR A 74 -11.47 -17.86 -6.91
CA THR A 74 -11.76 -17.37 -8.26
C THR A 74 -11.33 -15.93 -8.44
N ALA A 75 -10.96 -15.57 -9.67
CA ALA A 75 -10.71 -14.20 -10.10
C ALA A 75 -12.02 -13.47 -10.42
N ASP A 76 -13.02 -14.23 -10.84
CA ASP A 76 -14.32 -13.73 -11.26
C ASP A 76 -15.39 -14.77 -10.87
N LEU A 77 -16.28 -14.39 -9.96
CA LEU A 77 -17.35 -15.27 -9.45
C LEU A 77 -18.41 -15.59 -10.52
N SER A 78 -18.59 -14.74 -11.51
CA SER A 78 -19.57 -14.97 -12.58
C SER A 78 -19.17 -16.08 -13.53
N THR A 79 -17.85 -16.24 -13.76
CA THR A 79 -17.30 -17.23 -14.69
C THR A 79 -16.61 -18.41 -13.99
N GLY A 80 -16.31 -18.29 -12.69
CA GLY A 80 -15.50 -19.27 -11.96
C GLY A 80 -14.03 -19.31 -12.38
N ARG A 81 -13.54 -18.32 -13.14
CA ARG A 81 -12.17 -18.24 -13.65
C ARG A 81 -11.17 -18.17 -12.51
N PRO A 82 -10.10 -19.00 -12.50
CA PRO A 82 -9.07 -18.93 -11.47
C PRO A 82 -8.19 -17.67 -11.60
N PRO A 83 -7.62 -17.15 -10.51
CA PRO A 83 -6.69 -16.02 -10.51
C PRO A 83 -5.43 -16.31 -11.33
N ARG A 84 -4.90 -15.30 -12.05
CA ARG A 84 -3.66 -15.37 -12.83
C ARG A 84 -2.69 -14.26 -12.41
N ILE A 85 -1.40 -14.49 -12.64
CA ILE A 85 -0.35 -13.49 -12.31
C ILE A 85 -0.34 -12.30 -13.28
N ASP A 86 -1.04 -12.42 -14.39
CA ASP A 86 -1.19 -11.37 -15.41
C ASP A 86 -2.55 -10.66 -15.32
N ASP A 87 -3.42 -11.04 -14.40
CA ASP A 87 -4.66 -10.32 -14.16
C ASP A 87 -4.34 -8.95 -13.55
N HIS A 88 -4.95 -7.90 -14.10
CA HIS A 88 -4.85 -6.55 -13.56
C HIS A 88 -5.58 -6.48 -12.21
N MET A 89 -5.12 -5.60 -11.35
CA MET A 89 -5.69 -5.36 -10.02
C MET A 89 -5.37 -3.94 -9.55
N ARG A 90 -6.22 -3.38 -8.70
CA ARG A 90 -5.88 -2.15 -8.01
C ARG A 90 -4.83 -2.46 -6.94
N ILE A 91 -3.69 -1.78 -7.00
CA ILE A 91 -2.59 -2.01 -6.05
C ILE A 91 -2.70 -1.14 -4.79
N ALA A 92 -3.69 -0.26 -4.77
CA ALA A 92 -3.97 0.58 -3.62
C ALA A 92 -2.72 1.35 -3.13
N SER A 93 -2.52 1.44 -1.82
CA SER A 93 -1.42 2.20 -1.23
C SER A 93 -0.01 1.68 -1.57
N THR A 94 0.15 0.51 -2.21
CA THR A 94 1.46 0.17 -2.78
C THR A 94 1.91 1.16 -3.85
N ALA A 95 0.99 1.95 -4.43
CA ALA A 95 1.28 3.10 -5.31
C ALA A 95 2.18 4.16 -4.65
N LYS A 96 2.17 4.25 -3.30
CA LYS A 96 3.05 5.18 -2.56
C LYS A 96 4.53 4.85 -2.72
N ALA A 97 4.86 3.56 -2.88
CA ALA A 97 6.22 3.16 -3.21
C ALA A 97 6.63 3.62 -4.62
N PHE A 98 5.68 3.73 -5.57
CA PHE A 98 5.95 4.28 -6.90
C PHE A 98 6.21 5.78 -6.85
N SER A 99 5.42 6.56 -6.10
CA SER A 99 5.69 7.99 -5.92
C SER A 99 7.01 8.23 -5.20
N GLY A 100 7.34 7.38 -4.21
CA GLY A 100 8.64 7.36 -3.56
C GLY A 100 9.78 7.06 -4.55
N ALA A 101 9.61 6.06 -5.43
CA ALA A 101 10.61 5.74 -6.44
C ALA A 101 10.90 6.92 -7.38
N VAL A 102 9.85 7.62 -7.84
CA VAL A 102 10.01 8.84 -8.66
C VAL A 102 10.75 9.93 -7.88
N ALA A 103 10.31 10.25 -6.65
CA ALA A 103 10.94 11.30 -5.86
C ALA A 103 12.40 10.99 -5.51
N LEU A 104 12.71 9.76 -5.08
CA LEU A 104 14.06 9.35 -4.72
C LEU A 104 15.01 9.26 -5.93
N HIS A 105 14.48 8.94 -7.11
CA HIS A 105 15.22 9.06 -8.37
C HIS A 105 15.60 10.53 -8.66
N LEU A 106 14.64 11.46 -8.54
CA LEU A 106 14.90 12.87 -8.72
C LEU A 106 15.85 13.45 -7.66
N VAL A 107 15.87 12.88 -6.44
CA VAL A 107 16.87 13.20 -5.43
C VAL A 107 18.26 12.71 -5.85
N ALA A 108 18.37 11.50 -6.41
CA ALA A 108 19.65 10.99 -6.91
C ALA A 108 20.18 11.78 -8.10
N GLU A 109 19.31 12.38 -8.94
CA GLU A 109 19.67 13.29 -10.03
C GLU A 109 19.96 14.73 -9.56
N GLY A 110 19.80 15.04 -8.26
CA GLY A 110 20.00 16.39 -7.72
C GLY A 110 18.90 17.40 -8.09
N ARG A 111 17.79 16.95 -8.69
CA ARG A 111 16.64 17.79 -9.07
C ARG A 111 15.70 18.06 -7.91
N LEU A 112 15.64 17.15 -6.93
CA LEU A 112 15.00 17.31 -5.63
C LEU A 112 16.04 17.11 -4.53
N ARG A 113 15.76 17.65 -3.35
CA ARG A 113 16.50 17.38 -2.12
C ARG A 113 15.53 16.89 -1.05
N LEU A 114 15.98 16.05 -0.15
CA LEU A 114 15.12 15.56 0.94
C LEU A 114 14.69 16.68 1.90
N ASP A 115 15.44 17.77 1.95
CA ASP A 115 15.15 18.99 2.71
C ASP A 115 14.38 20.07 1.90
N ASP A 116 14.06 19.82 0.64
CA ASP A 116 13.14 20.67 -0.12
C ASP A 116 11.79 20.73 0.59
N THR A 117 11.26 21.95 0.74
CA THR A 117 10.02 22.18 1.47
C THR A 117 8.82 22.37 0.54
N ILE A 118 7.62 22.15 1.07
CA ILE A 118 6.36 22.47 0.35
C ILE A 118 6.39 23.95 -0.08
N GLY A 119 6.76 24.88 0.82
CA GLY A 119 6.80 26.32 0.48
C GLY A 119 7.76 26.65 -0.65
N GLY A 120 8.90 25.94 -0.74
CA GLY A 120 9.88 26.12 -1.81
C GLY A 120 9.47 25.56 -3.17
N ARG A 121 8.67 24.48 -3.19
CA ARG A 121 8.31 23.79 -4.43
C ARG A 121 6.84 23.98 -4.83
N LEU A 122 5.95 24.18 -3.87
CA LEU A 122 4.50 24.28 -4.03
C LEU A 122 3.97 25.53 -3.29
N PRO A 123 4.43 26.74 -3.61
CA PRO A 123 4.14 27.96 -2.83
C PRO A 123 2.66 28.36 -2.79
N ARG A 124 1.82 27.76 -3.65
CA ARG A 124 0.36 27.98 -3.67
C ARG A 124 -0.39 27.17 -2.63
N LEU A 125 0.24 26.16 -2.01
CA LEU A 125 -0.35 25.41 -0.89
C LEU A 125 -0.35 26.28 0.39
N PRO A 126 -1.15 25.91 1.40
CA PRO A 126 -1.31 26.70 2.62
C PRO A 126 0.02 27.04 3.29
N ARG A 127 0.20 28.29 3.73
CA ARG A 127 1.41 28.75 4.40
C ARG A 127 1.78 27.92 5.64
N ALA A 128 0.76 27.41 6.36
CA ALA A 128 0.97 26.53 7.50
C ALA A 128 1.75 25.24 7.17
N TRP A 129 1.74 24.82 5.89
CA TRP A 129 2.41 23.59 5.44
C TRP A 129 3.81 23.86 4.85
N HIS A 130 4.20 25.13 4.68
CA HIS A 130 5.41 25.51 3.94
C HIS A 130 6.70 24.94 4.53
N ALA A 131 6.77 24.70 5.84
CA ALA A 131 7.95 24.11 6.51
C ALA A 131 8.09 22.61 6.33
N VAL A 132 7.06 21.90 5.85
CA VAL A 132 7.07 20.45 5.65
C VAL A 132 8.05 20.09 4.54
N THR A 133 8.97 19.15 4.81
CA THR A 133 10.00 18.72 3.87
C THR A 133 9.58 17.47 3.09
N LEU A 134 10.22 17.23 1.94
CA LEU A 134 10.06 16.01 1.14
C LEU A 134 10.35 14.75 1.98
N ARG A 135 11.37 14.78 2.86
CA ARG A 135 11.66 13.69 3.79
C ARG A 135 10.46 13.36 4.67
N GLN A 136 9.85 14.37 5.26
CA GLN A 136 8.71 14.20 6.17
C GLN A 136 7.48 13.67 5.44
N LEU A 137 7.25 14.10 4.20
CA LEU A 137 6.20 13.55 3.34
C LEU A 137 6.44 12.07 3.03
N LEU A 138 7.64 11.71 2.58
CA LEU A 138 7.99 10.33 2.23
C LEU A 138 7.98 9.38 3.45
N GLN A 139 8.11 9.90 4.66
CA GLN A 139 8.19 9.13 5.90
C GLN A 139 6.91 9.17 6.74
N HIS A 140 5.86 9.89 6.28
CA HIS A 140 4.62 10.10 7.02
C HIS A 140 4.82 10.76 8.38
N THR A 141 5.75 11.72 8.45
CA THR A 141 6.02 12.55 9.63
C THR A 141 5.72 14.03 9.36
N SER A 142 4.96 14.32 8.32
CA SER A 142 4.60 15.67 7.87
C SER A 142 3.62 16.38 8.77
N GLY A 143 2.66 15.64 9.34
CA GLY A 143 1.49 16.18 10.03
C GLY A 143 0.41 16.71 9.09
N LEU A 144 0.52 16.50 7.76
CA LEU A 144 -0.53 16.90 6.82
C LEU A 144 -1.84 16.16 7.12
N PRO A 145 -2.98 16.88 7.20
CA PRO A 145 -4.30 16.27 7.33
C PRO A 145 -4.58 15.39 6.10
N ASP A 146 -5.23 14.25 6.32
CA ASP A 146 -5.54 13.30 5.24
C ASP A 146 -6.80 13.73 4.49
N TYR A 147 -6.68 14.14 3.23
CA TYR A 147 -7.80 14.60 2.41
C TYR A 147 -8.89 13.54 2.24
N THR A 148 -8.55 12.26 2.33
CA THR A 148 -9.55 11.18 2.20
C THR A 148 -10.51 11.11 3.38
N THR A 149 -10.19 11.76 4.50
CA THR A 149 -11.08 11.86 5.67
C THR A 149 -11.88 13.16 5.68
N ALA A 150 -11.63 14.09 4.77
CA ALA A 150 -12.36 15.35 4.68
C ALA A 150 -13.85 15.10 4.38
N PRO A 151 -14.78 15.69 5.14
CA PRO A 151 -16.22 15.43 4.99
C PRO A 151 -16.73 15.74 3.57
N GLU A 152 -16.25 16.81 2.95
CA GLU A 152 -16.64 17.16 1.57
C GLU A 152 -16.16 16.11 0.56
N PHE A 153 -14.92 15.64 0.68
CA PHE A 153 -14.40 14.59 -0.20
C PHE A 153 -15.22 13.31 -0.06
N GLN A 154 -15.48 12.87 1.18
CA GLN A 154 -16.27 11.67 1.45
C GLN A 154 -17.71 11.81 0.93
N ARG A 155 -18.35 12.96 1.12
CA ARG A 155 -19.68 13.23 0.58
C ARG A 155 -19.69 13.07 -0.94
N LEU A 156 -18.76 13.70 -1.64
CA LEU A 156 -18.69 13.65 -3.11
C LEU A 156 -18.46 12.23 -3.64
N VAL A 157 -17.61 11.43 -2.96
CA VAL A 157 -17.38 10.03 -3.32
C VAL A 157 -18.61 9.15 -3.03
N ASN A 158 -19.32 9.40 -1.94
CA ASN A 158 -20.53 8.63 -1.60
C ASN A 158 -21.70 8.97 -2.54
N GLU A 159 -21.81 10.21 -3.00
CA GLU A 159 -22.84 10.64 -3.97
C GLU A 159 -22.58 10.06 -5.37
N ASP A 160 -21.33 10.04 -5.80
CA ASP A 160 -20.91 9.50 -7.08
C ASP A 160 -19.48 8.92 -6.97
N PRO A 161 -19.36 7.62 -6.68
CA PRO A 161 -18.06 6.96 -6.55
C PRO A 161 -17.23 6.98 -7.85
N ARG A 162 -17.88 7.08 -9.02
CA ARG A 162 -17.23 7.16 -10.34
C ARG A 162 -16.83 8.58 -10.74
N ARG A 163 -17.14 9.55 -9.91
CA ARG A 163 -16.80 10.97 -10.16
C ARG A 163 -15.32 11.12 -10.51
N HIS A 164 -15.06 11.87 -11.57
CA HIS A 164 -13.72 12.31 -11.89
C HIS A 164 -13.31 13.47 -10.97
N PHE A 165 -12.15 13.35 -10.32
CA PHE A 165 -11.52 14.41 -9.54
C PHE A 165 -10.33 14.99 -10.32
N ASP A 166 -10.13 16.31 -10.24
CA ASP A 166 -8.85 16.90 -10.60
C ASP A 166 -7.80 16.47 -9.56
N SER A 167 -7.04 15.43 -9.92
CA SER A 167 -6.08 14.77 -9.03
C SER A 167 -5.03 15.72 -8.46
N ARG A 168 -4.71 16.80 -9.19
CA ARG A 168 -3.74 17.83 -8.77
C ARG A 168 -4.32 18.83 -7.77
N ARG A 169 -5.60 18.77 -7.52
CA ARG A 169 -6.31 19.65 -6.58
C ARG A 169 -6.89 18.90 -5.35
N LEU A 170 -6.53 17.63 -5.15
CA LEU A 170 -7.05 16.83 -4.02
C LEU A 170 -6.74 17.45 -2.65
N LEU A 171 -5.58 18.09 -2.50
CA LEU A 171 -5.20 18.74 -1.24
C LEU A 171 -6.10 19.93 -0.86
N ARG A 172 -6.92 20.45 -1.79
CA ARG A 172 -7.88 21.53 -1.51
C ARG A 172 -8.90 21.16 -0.45
N PHE A 173 -9.25 19.86 -0.35
CA PHE A 173 -10.24 19.37 0.60
C PHE A 173 -9.83 19.55 2.06
N VAL A 174 -8.53 19.75 2.31
CA VAL A 174 -7.96 19.95 3.66
C VAL A 174 -7.11 21.24 3.73
N ALA A 175 -7.18 22.11 2.73
CA ALA A 175 -6.35 23.31 2.67
C ALA A 175 -6.60 24.33 3.79
N GLY A 176 -7.78 24.29 4.41
CA GLY A 176 -8.15 25.10 5.58
C GLY A 176 -7.74 24.48 6.92
N GLU A 177 -7.24 23.25 6.94
CA GLU A 177 -6.93 22.53 8.18
C GLU A 177 -5.47 22.78 8.62
N PRO A 178 -5.22 22.91 9.93
CA PRO A 178 -3.86 23.00 10.46
C PRO A 178 -3.13 21.66 10.32
N LEU A 179 -1.81 21.67 10.46
CA LEU A 179 -1.04 20.45 10.65
C LEU A 179 -1.48 19.74 11.94
N ALA A 180 -1.64 18.42 11.89
CA ALA A 180 -2.04 17.61 13.04
C ALA A 180 -1.00 17.62 14.17
N PHE A 181 0.26 17.97 13.86
CA PHE A 181 1.40 18.11 14.78
C PHE A 181 2.57 18.82 14.09
N ALA A 182 3.58 19.21 14.86
CA ALA A 182 4.80 19.80 14.32
C ALA A 182 5.53 18.80 13.40
N PRO A 183 5.89 19.17 12.15
CA PRO A 183 6.55 18.29 11.21
C PRO A 183 7.80 17.61 11.81
N GLY A 184 7.90 16.29 11.65
CA GLY A 184 8.99 15.48 12.18
C GLY A 184 8.81 14.99 13.62
N SER A 185 7.79 15.45 14.36
CA SER A 185 7.65 15.12 15.80
C SER A 185 7.06 13.74 16.05
N ARG A 186 6.27 13.21 15.13
CA ARG A 186 5.69 11.85 15.22
C ARG A 186 5.28 11.32 13.84
N TYR A 187 4.97 10.04 13.80
CA TYR A 187 4.45 9.35 12.64
C TYR A 187 2.91 9.39 12.62
N LEU A 188 2.33 9.73 11.45
CA LEU A 188 0.91 9.56 11.15
C LEU A 188 0.74 9.35 9.64
N TYR A 189 0.25 8.18 9.25
CA TYR A 189 0.01 7.86 7.86
C TYR A 189 -0.99 8.83 7.24
N SER A 190 -0.66 9.43 6.08
CA SER A 190 -1.53 10.36 5.36
C SER A 190 -1.44 10.15 3.85
N ASN A 191 -2.60 10.07 3.18
CA ASN A 191 -2.67 10.04 1.72
C ASN A 191 -2.25 11.37 1.10
N SER A 192 -2.46 12.48 1.80
CA SER A 192 -2.05 13.83 1.37
C SER A 192 -0.55 13.92 1.11
N ASP A 193 0.27 13.20 1.86
CA ASP A 193 1.72 13.22 1.69
C ASP A 193 2.14 12.82 0.28
N ASN A 194 1.56 11.74 -0.26
CA ASN A 194 1.95 11.25 -1.59
C ASN A 194 1.37 12.11 -2.73
N ILE A 195 0.25 12.80 -2.50
CA ILE A 195 -0.22 13.82 -3.42
C ILE A 195 0.79 14.97 -3.49
N ALA A 196 1.26 15.46 -2.32
CA ALA A 196 2.27 16.51 -2.27
C ALA A 196 3.60 16.07 -2.92
N VAL A 197 4.06 14.83 -2.67
CA VAL A 197 5.26 14.25 -3.31
C VAL A 197 5.15 14.26 -4.83
N ALA A 198 4.02 13.81 -5.39
CA ALA A 198 3.80 13.80 -6.84
C ALA A 198 3.76 15.23 -7.42
N LEU A 199 3.10 16.16 -6.73
CA LEU A 199 3.08 17.59 -7.13
C LEU A 199 4.48 18.22 -7.09
N MET A 200 5.32 17.91 -6.07
CA MET A 200 6.71 18.37 -6.02
C MET A 200 7.51 17.81 -7.20
N ALA A 201 7.30 16.54 -7.58
CA ALA A 201 7.96 15.95 -8.74
C ALA A 201 7.54 16.65 -10.06
N GLU A 202 6.24 16.96 -10.23
CA GLU A 202 5.75 17.73 -11.37
C GLU A 202 6.36 19.16 -11.39
N ALA A 203 6.39 19.84 -10.24
CA ALA A 203 6.89 21.20 -10.14
C ALA A 203 8.36 21.34 -10.57
N VAL A 204 9.23 20.38 -10.20
CA VAL A 204 10.66 20.46 -10.56
C VAL A 204 10.98 19.92 -11.96
N THR A 205 10.06 19.13 -12.55
CA THR A 205 10.31 18.54 -13.86
C THR A 205 9.56 19.20 -15.00
N GLY A 206 8.46 19.90 -14.70
CA GLY A 206 7.51 20.42 -15.69
C GLY A 206 6.75 19.30 -16.45
N ARG A 207 6.75 18.06 -15.92
CA ARG A 207 6.15 16.89 -16.57
C ARG A 207 5.02 16.31 -15.73
N PRO A 208 3.94 15.82 -16.36
CA PRO A 208 2.89 15.12 -15.66
C PRO A 208 3.45 13.89 -14.90
N TYR A 209 2.90 13.60 -13.71
CA TYR A 209 3.34 12.49 -12.86
C TYR A 209 3.20 11.14 -13.57
N GLU A 210 2.19 10.96 -14.39
CA GLU A 210 1.96 9.76 -15.21
C GLU A 210 3.13 9.52 -16.20
N GLU A 211 3.69 10.61 -16.76
CA GLU A 211 4.87 10.51 -17.61
C GLU A 211 6.13 10.17 -16.81
N LEU A 212 6.28 10.76 -15.61
CA LEU A 212 7.39 10.45 -14.71
C LEU A 212 7.37 8.99 -14.30
N LEU A 213 6.21 8.45 -13.90
CA LEU A 213 6.04 7.01 -13.61
C LEU A 213 6.51 6.15 -14.79
N ARG A 214 6.05 6.46 -15.99
CA ARG A 214 6.40 5.70 -17.20
C ARG A 214 7.91 5.73 -17.45
N ARG A 215 8.56 6.90 -17.33
CA ARG A 215 9.98 7.09 -17.67
C ARG A 215 10.93 6.55 -16.61
N ILE A 216 10.61 6.81 -15.33
CA ILE A 216 11.50 6.55 -14.20
C ILE A 216 11.27 5.14 -13.64
N VAL A 217 10.03 4.63 -13.68
CA VAL A 217 9.69 3.36 -13.03
C VAL A 217 9.30 2.29 -14.03
N HIS A 218 8.26 2.56 -14.87
CA HIS A 218 7.67 1.47 -15.67
C HIS A 218 8.64 0.94 -16.71
N ARG A 219 9.26 1.82 -17.53
CA ARG A 219 10.18 1.40 -18.58
C ARG A 219 11.46 0.73 -18.04
N PRO A 220 12.17 1.31 -17.07
CA PRO A 220 13.39 0.70 -16.54
C PRO A 220 13.18 -0.66 -15.90
N LEU A 221 12.03 -0.90 -15.25
CA LEU A 221 11.70 -2.17 -14.61
C LEU A 221 10.87 -3.11 -15.50
N GLY A 222 10.54 -2.71 -16.73
CA GLY A 222 9.76 -3.53 -17.66
C GLY A 222 8.32 -3.80 -17.22
N LEU A 223 7.67 -2.83 -16.56
CA LEU A 223 6.30 -2.93 -16.08
C LEU A 223 5.33 -2.58 -17.23
N ARG A 224 4.95 -3.60 -18.01
CA ARG A 224 4.16 -3.40 -19.22
C ARG A 224 2.65 -3.33 -18.98
N ASN A 225 2.21 -3.90 -17.86
CA ASN A 225 0.81 -3.98 -17.45
C ASN A 225 0.55 -3.14 -16.21
N THR A 226 1.23 -1.99 -16.11
CA THR A 226 1.11 -1.05 -14.99
C THR A 226 0.77 0.33 -15.53
N SER A 227 -0.29 0.94 -15.00
CA SER A 227 -0.78 2.25 -15.42
C SER A 227 -1.36 3.03 -14.24
N LEU A 228 -1.53 4.33 -14.41
CA LEU A 228 -2.26 5.20 -13.51
C LEU A 228 -3.48 5.76 -14.27
N PRO A 229 -4.62 5.04 -14.26
CA PRO A 229 -5.83 5.49 -14.94
C PRO A 229 -6.43 6.72 -14.24
N GLN A 230 -7.27 7.46 -14.97
CA GLN A 230 -8.01 8.59 -14.43
C GLN A 230 -9.50 8.30 -14.24
N GLY A 231 -9.97 7.17 -14.74
CA GLY A 231 -11.33 6.67 -14.61
C GLY A 231 -11.46 5.55 -13.57
N TYR A 232 -12.54 4.82 -13.67
CA TYR A 232 -12.89 3.69 -12.82
C TYR A 232 -12.72 2.34 -13.51
N GLU A 233 -12.60 2.32 -14.83
CA GLU A 233 -12.50 1.12 -15.64
C GLU A 233 -11.21 0.33 -15.33
N MET A 234 -11.32 -0.99 -15.43
CA MET A 234 -10.21 -1.91 -15.26
C MET A 234 -9.79 -2.50 -16.59
N PRO A 235 -8.47 -2.52 -16.91
CA PRO A 235 -7.99 -3.20 -18.13
C PRO A 235 -8.14 -4.72 -17.99
N GLU A 236 -8.71 -5.35 -19.02
CA GLU A 236 -8.88 -6.80 -19.08
C GLU A 236 -7.55 -7.55 -19.37
N PRO A 237 -7.37 -8.80 -18.89
CA PRO A 237 -8.19 -9.44 -17.85
C PRO A 237 -7.83 -8.91 -16.46
N TYR A 238 -8.77 -8.93 -15.51
CA TYR A 238 -8.49 -8.48 -14.14
C TYR A 238 -9.00 -9.44 -13.06
N LEU A 239 -8.45 -9.30 -11.85
CA LEU A 239 -8.99 -9.86 -10.61
C LEU A 239 -10.16 -8.98 -10.19
N HIS A 240 -11.36 -9.54 -10.15
CA HIS A 240 -12.53 -8.83 -9.66
C HIS A 240 -12.42 -8.60 -8.14
N GLY A 241 -12.62 -7.36 -7.72
CA GLY A 241 -12.61 -6.96 -6.31
C GLY A 241 -14.01 -6.96 -5.74
N TYR A 242 -14.19 -7.57 -4.58
CA TYR A 242 -15.51 -7.80 -4.00
C TYR A 242 -15.70 -7.09 -2.68
N ASP A 243 -16.92 -6.55 -2.47
CA ASP A 243 -17.46 -6.32 -1.14
C ASP A 243 -18.09 -7.62 -0.64
N VAL A 244 -17.77 -8.00 0.60
CA VAL A 244 -18.17 -9.28 1.20
C VAL A 244 -18.78 -9.01 2.57
N ASP A 245 -20.11 -9.11 2.65
CA ASP A 245 -20.90 -8.86 3.86
C ASP A 245 -21.90 -10.01 4.09
N PRO A 246 -21.47 -11.14 4.69
CA PRO A 246 -22.35 -12.29 4.94
C PRO A 246 -23.57 -11.93 5.79
N PRO A 247 -24.77 -12.47 5.51
CA PRO A 247 -25.04 -13.60 4.60
C PRO A 247 -25.27 -13.23 3.14
N ALA A 248 -25.15 -11.93 2.75
CA ALA A 248 -25.33 -11.53 1.37
C ALA A 248 -24.22 -12.14 0.46
N PRO A 249 -24.54 -12.41 -0.83
CA PRO A 249 -23.52 -12.82 -1.78
C PRO A 249 -22.52 -11.68 -2.00
N PRO A 250 -21.24 -11.99 -2.31
CA PRO A 250 -20.24 -10.98 -2.64
C PRO A 250 -20.66 -10.11 -3.83
N GLU A 251 -20.55 -8.78 -3.69
CA GLU A 251 -20.84 -7.80 -4.74
C GLU A 251 -19.52 -7.41 -5.45
N ASP A 252 -19.51 -7.44 -6.79
CA ASP A 252 -18.38 -6.96 -7.56
C ASP A 252 -18.31 -5.44 -7.55
N ILE A 253 -17.22 -4.91 -6.97
CA ILE A 253 -16.95 -3.49 -6.84
C ILE A 253 -15.66 -3.04 -7.55
N SER A 254 -15.17 -3.86 -8.49
CA SER A 254 -13.91 -3.59 -9.22
C SER A 254 -13.89 -2.22 -9.88
N GLU A 255 -15.03 -1.80 -10.46
CA GLU A 255 -15.17 -0.59 -11.25
C GLU A 255 -16.11 0.44 -10.61
N VAL A 256 -16.23 0.40 -9.28
CA VAL A 256 -17.10 1.33 -8.54
C VAL A 256 -16.42 2.67 -8.28
N LEU A 257 -15.07 2.69 -8.11
CA LEU A 257 -14.35 3.89 -7.68
C LEU A 257 -13.37 4.42 -8.73
N SER A 258 -13.46 5.74 -8.99
CA SER A 258 -12.53 6.44 -9.87
C SER A 258 -11.11 6.52 -9.27
N ALA A 259 -10.10 6.14 -10.05
CA ALA A 259 -8.70 6.21 -9.64
C ALA A 259 -8.20 7.66 -9.47
N SER A 260 -8.83 8.63 -10.13
CA SER A 260 -8.48 10.05 -10.04
C SER A 260 -8.61 10.61 -8.62
N GLY A 261 -9.55 10.07 -7.81
CA GLY A 261 -9.75 10.49 -6.42
C GLY A 261 -8.65 10.02 -5.45
N VAL A 262 -7.79 9.09 -5.85
CA VAL A 262 -6.65 8.59 -5.03
C VAL A 262 -5.29 8.75 -5.71
N TRP A 263 -5.27 8.92 -7.02
CA TRP A 263 -4.11 9.27 -7.86
C TRP A 263 -2.77 8.68 -7.35
N ALA A 264 -1.79 9.55 -7.01
CA ALA A 264 -0.44 9.13 -6.57
C ALA A 264 -0.42 8.37 -5.25
N SER A 265 -1.49 8.45 -4.44
CA SER A 265 -1.58 7.75 -3.16
C SER A 265 -2.12 6.32 -3.26
N GLY A 266 -2.84 5.97 -4.37
CA GLY A 266 -3.51 4.66 -4.46
C GLY A 266 -4.08 4.28 -5.83
N GLY A 267 -4.00 5.15 -6.86
CA GLY A 267 -4.73 4.99 -8.13
C GLY A 267 -4.11 4.04 -9.15
N ILE A 268 -2.92 3.48 -8.89
CA ILE A 268 -2.23 2.61 -9.85
C ILE A 268 -2.96 1.26 -9.98
N VAL A 269 -3.10 0.81 -11.22
CA VAL A 269 -3.49 -0.55 -11.60
C VAL A 269 -2.24 -1.28 -12.11
N SER A 270 -2.05 -2.53 -11.69
CA SER A 270 -0.90 -3.35 -12.06
C SER A 270 -1.28 -4.84 -12.03
N THR A 271 -0.31 -5.73 -12.25
CA THR A 271 -0.47 -7.18 -12.15
C THR A 271 0.47 -7.76 -11.10
N PRO A 272 0.17 -8.94 -10.51
CA PRO A 272 1.11 -9.64 -9.63
C PRO A 272 2.51 -9.83 -10.25
N ARG A 273 2.59 -10.06 -11.56
CA ARG A 273 3.86 -10.16 -12.29
C ARG A 273 4.65 -8.85 -12.26
N ASP A 274 4.02 -7.74 -12.59
CA ASP A 274 4.69 -6.44 -12.63
C ASP A 274 5.04 -5.95 -11.24
N MET A 275 4.19 -6.22 -10.23
CA MET A 275 4.50 -5.92 -8.83
C MET A 275 5.73 -6.71 -8.34
N THR A 276 5.90 -7.97 -8.77
CA THR A 276 7.11 -8.76 -8.49
C THR A 276 8.36 -8.10 -9.10
N ARG A 277 8.28 -7.60 -10.34
CA ARG A 277 9.40 -6.88 -10.99
C ARG A 277 9.68 -5.56 -10.26
N PHE A 278 8.63 -4.81 -9.95
CA PHE A 278 8.74 -3.54 -9.25
C PHE A 278 9.51 -3.70 -7.94
N ILE A 279 9.08 -4.57 -7.04
CA ILE A 279 9.69 -4.68 -5.72
C ILE A 279 11.13 -5.20 -5.77
N ARG A 280 11.46 -6.08 -6.72
CA ARG A 280 12.82 -6.58 -6.96
C ARG A 280 13.78 -5.49 -7.43
N GLY A 281 13.28 -4.45 -8.08
CA GLY A 281 14.07 -3.27 -8.46
C GLY A 281 14.04 -2.17 -7.39
N TYR A 282 12.91 -1.98 -6.74
CA TYR A 282 12.73 -0.89 -5.78
C TYR A 282 13.42 -1.15 -4.43
N ALA A 283 13.25 -2.34 -3.86
CA ALA A 283 13.84 -2.65 -2.55
C ALA A 283 15.38 -2.53 -2.52
N PRO A 284 16.14 -3.03 -3.50
CA PRO A 284 17.59 -2.82 -3.55
C PRO A 284 18.03 -1.43 -4.00
N GLY A 285 17.10 -0.62 -4.55
CA GLY A 285 17.39 0.75 -4.98
C GLY A 285 17.95 0.86 -6.41
N VAL A 286 17.54 -0.04 -7.34
CA VAL A 286 17.98 -0.02 -8.76
C VAL A 286 17.66 1.32 -9.45
N LEU A 287 16.58 2.00 -9.01
CA LEU A 287 16.13 3.27 -9.60
C LEU A 287 16.80 4.51 -8.99
N THR A 288 17.74 4.35 -8.06
CA THR A 288 18.33 5.46 -7.31
C THR A 288 19.81 5.21 -6.98
N SER A 289 20.46 6.08 -6.21
CA SER A 289 21.86 5.92 -5.82
C SER A 289 22.02 5.23 -4.45
N PRO A 290 23.16 4.60 -4.17
CA PRO A 290 23.44 4.00 -2.86
C PRO A 290 23.35 5.00 -1.70
N ALA A 291 23.66 6.27 -1.94
CA ALA A 291 23.50 7.32 -0.93
C ALA A 291 22.04 7.56 -0.57
N VAL A 292 21.16 7.62 -1.57
CA VAL A 292 19.71 7.79 -1.38
C VAL A 292 19.09 6.54 -0.75
N VAL A 293 19.56 5.33 -1.08
CA VAL A 293 19.12 4.08 -0.42
C VAL A 293 19.45 4.10 1.09
N ARG A 294 20.60 4.63 1.49
CA ARG A 294 20.92 4.79 2.92
C ARG A 294 19.94 5.73 3.62
N GLU A 295 19.58 6.84 2.97
CA GLU A 295 18.57 7.78 3.49
C GLU A 295 17.16 7.14 3.54
N GLN A 296 16.78 6.41 2.49
CA GLN A 296 15.49 5.70 2.42
C GLN A 296 15.31 4.73 3.59
N ARG A 297 16.38 4.12 4.06
CA ARG A 297 16.40 3.11 5.14
C ARG A 297 16.69 3.69 6.53
N ARG A 298 16.55 4.99 6.73
CA ARG A 298 16.53 5.59 8.08
C ARG A 298 15.15 5.37 8.70
N TRP A 299 15.05 4.27 9.44
CA TRP A 299 13.79 3.78 9.99
C TRP A 299 13.32 4.61 11.17
N VAL A 300 12.01 4.90 11.22
CA VAL A 300 11.30 5.47 12.37
C VAL A 300 10.17 4.54 12.79
N PRO A 301 9.69 4.64 14.05
CA PRO A 301 8.46 3.94 14.44
C PRO A 301 7.29 4.33 13.53
N GLY A 302 6.59 3.33 12.98
CA GLY A 302 5.49 3.55 12.05
C GLY A 302 5.11 2.27 11.33
N ALA A 303 3.90 2.21 10.78
CA ALA A 303 3.39 1.05 10.05
C ALA A 303 2.65 1.48 8.79
N SER A 304 2.69 0.62 7.77
CA SER A 304 1.77 0.74 6.63
C SER A 304 0.31 0.56 7.07
N GLU A 305 -0.63 0.98 6.26
CA GLU A 305 -2.06 0.77 6.51
C GLU A 305 -2.70 -0.07 5.40
N PRO A 306 -3.16 -1.30 5.77
CA PRO A 306 -3.01 -1.97 7.07
C PRO A 306 -1.55 -2.33 7.35
N ALA A 307 -1.23 -2.56 8.64
CA ALA A 307 0.11 -3.02 9.02
C ALA A 307 0.47 -4.33 8.32
N GLY A 308 1.70 -4.42 7.81
CA GLY A 308 2.23 -5.63 7.19
C GLY A 308 2.64 -6.71 8.21
N PRO A 309 3.24 -7.84 7.76
CA PRO A 309 3.60 -8.96 8.63
C PRO A 309 4.65 -8.57 9.66
N GLY A 310 4.59 -9.17 10.85
CA GLY A 310 5.54 -8.95 11.93
C GLY A 310 5.57 -7.51 12.48
N ALA A 311 6.73 -7.06 12.96
CA ALA A 311 6.94 -5.69 13.43
C ALA A 311 7.28 -4.75 12.27
N ASN A 312 6.70 -3.53 12.30
CA ASN A 312 6.80 -2.57 11.20
C ASN A 312 7.60 -1.34 11.60
N GLN A 313 8.38 -0.79 10.66
CA GLN A 313 9.03 0.51 10.75
C GLN A 313 8.91 1.24 9.42
N ALA A 314 8.79 2.57 9.45
CA ALA A 314 8.67 3.41 8.26
C ALA A 314 10.04 3.95 7.81
N GLY A 315 10.31 3.82 6.51
CA GLY A 315 11.38 4.52 5.80
C GLY A 315 10.81 5.55 4.83
N LEU A 316 11.59 5.99 3.85
CA LEU A 316 11.08 6.91 2.84
C LEU A 316 10.31 6.13 1.77
N ALA A 317 8.98 6.17 1.85
CA ALA A 317 8.03 5.46 0.98
C ALA A 317 8.26 3.94 0.88
N ILE A 318 8.79 3.34 1.93
CA ILE A 318 9.00 1.90 2.07
C ILE A 318 8.90 1.53 3.55
N PHE A 319 8.40 0.33 3.83
CA PHE A 319 8.33 -0.19 5.19
C PHE A 319 9.30 -1.37 5.36
N ARG A 320 9.84 -1.47 6.58
CA ARG A 320 10.57 -2.63 7.04
C ARG A 320 9.63 -3.53 7.83
N TYR A 321 9.53 -4.77 7.42
CA TYR A 321 8.78 -5.81 8.10
C TYR A 321 9.75 -6.81 8.72
N THR A 322 9.83 -6.82 10.05
CA THR A 322 10.66 -7.77 10.80
C THR A 322 9.78 -8.94 11.24
N THR A 323 9.89 -10.04 10.51
CA THR A 323 9.14 -11.27 10.75
C THR A 323 9.97 -12.26 11.56
N ARG A 324 9.35 -13.35 12.05
CA ARG A 324 10.07 -14.45 12.71
C ARG A 324 11.07 -15.18 11.83
N CYS A 325 11.04 -14.96 10.51
CA CYS A 325 11.90 -15.63 9.54
C CYS A 325 12.95 -14.72 8.90
N GLY A 326 12.90 -13.44 9.15
CA GLY A 326 13.83 -12.47 8.60
C GLY A 326 13.16 -11.14 8.26
N VAL A 327 13.93 -10.27 7.61
CA VAL A 327 13.50 -8.91 7.26
C VAL A 327 13.18 -8.85 5.77
N VAL A 328 12.03 -8.24 5.46
CA VAL A 328 11.67 -7.84 4.10
C VAL A 328 11.27 -6.38 4.08
N LEU A 329 11.44 -5.73 2.93
CA LEU A 329 11.11 -4.34 2.68
C LEU A 329 9.98 -4.26 1.65
N GLY A 330 9.00 -3.39 1.87
CA GLY A 330 7.88 -3.31 0.94
C GLY A 330 6.79 -2.34 1.36
N HIS A 331 5.59 -2.58 0.85
CA HIS A 331 4.40 -1.79 1.16
C HIS A 331 3.14 -2.67 1.13
N THR A 332 2.19 -2.38 2.00
CA THR A 332 0.84 -2.95 1.90
C THR A 332 -0.07 -2.03 1.07
N GLY A 333 -1.20 -2.55 0.65
CA GLY A 333 -2.23 -1.77 -0.02
C GLY A 333 -3.61 -2.23 0.41
N ASN A 334 -4.53 -1.28 0.54
CA ASN A 334 -5.91 -1.56 0.89
C ASN A 334 -6.84 -0.58 0.17
N PHE A 335 -7.79 -1.12 -0.56
CA PHE A 335 -8.76 -0.40 -1.36
C PHE A 335 -10.05 -1.22 -1.40
N PRO A 336 -11.23 -0.62 -1.59
CA PRO A 336 -12.45 -1.39 -1.81
C PRO A 336 -12.24 -2.51 -2.83
N GLY A 337 -12.55 -3.75 -2.43
CA GLY A 337 -12.32 -4.95 -3.24
C GLY A 337 -10.89 -5.51 -3.23
N TYR A 338 -9.88 -4.86 -2.62
CA TYR A 338 -8.48 -5.32 -2.76
C TYR A 338 -7.69 -5.17 -1.46
N THR A 339 -6.87 -6.18 -1.17
CA THR A 339 -5.81 -6.14 -0.15
C THR A 339 -4.51 -6.65 -0.75
N GLN A 340 -3.43 -5.90 -0.60
CA GLN A 340 -2.13 -6.14 -1.23
C GLN A 340 -1.01 -6.15 -0.21
N LEU A 341 0.01 -6.98 -0.45
CA LEU A 341 1.35 -6.85 0.11
C LEU A 341 2.35 -7.10 -1.00
N VAL A 342 3.30 -6.20 -1.16
CA VAL A 342 4.48 -6.44 -2.00
C VAL A 342 5.71 -6.23 -1.15
N ALA A 343 6.61 -7.22 -1.14
CA ALA A 343 7.82 -7.16 -0.33
C ALA A 343 8.99 -7.92 -0.97
N ALA A 344 10.22 -7.53 -0.65
CA ALA A 344 11.42 -8.24 -1.04
C ALA A 344 12.49 -8.14 0.06
N THR A 345 13.48 -9.03 0.03
CA THR A 345 14.70 -8.85 0.81
C THR A 345 15.42 -7.56 0.40
N PRO A 346 16.25 -6.97 1.28
CA PRO A 346 16.95 -5.71 0.98
C PRO A 346 17.81 -5.74 -0.29
N ASP A 347 18.27 -6.92 -0.71
CA ASP A 347 19.01 -7.14 -1.94
C ASP A 347 18.13 -7.46 -3.17
N GLY A 348 16.80 -7.59 -2.97
CA GLY A 348 15.84 -7.88 -4.03
C GLY A 348 15.84 -9.34 -4.54
N ARG A 349 16.68 -10.22 -3.99
CA ARG A 349 16.82 -11.61 -4.46
C ARG A 349 15.59 -12.45 -4.19
N TYR A 350 14.96 -12.25 -3.06
CA TYR A 350 13.71 -12.92 -2.67
C TYR A 350 12.57 -11.91 -2.64
N SER A 351 11.46 -12.21 -3.28
CA SER A 351 10.31 -11.30 -3.37
C SER A 351 8.97 -12.01 -3.24
N LEU A 352 8.02 -11.30 -2.68
CA LEU A 352 6.65 -11.72 -2.41
C LEU A 352 5.68 -10.69 -2.98
N THR A 353 4.68 -11.18 -3.73
CA THR A 353 3.46 -10.44 -4.03
C THR A 353 2.28 -11.24 -3.49
N PHE A 354 1.42 -10.60 -2.72
CA PHE A 354 0.27 -11.21 -2.06
C PHE A 354 -0.95 -10.34 -2.33
N SER A 355 -1.94 -10.89 -3.06
CA SER A 355 -3.10 -10.16 -3.54
C SER A 355 -4.37 -10.91 -3.18
N LEU A 356 -5.33 -10.21 -2.55
CA LEU A 356 -6.64 -10.72 -2.20
C LEU A 356 -7.71 -9.86 -2.84
N THR A 357 -8.83 -10.46 -3.21
CA THR A 357 -9.98 -9.83 -3.87
C THR A 357 -11.05 -9.34 -2.90
N ARG A 358 -10.65 -8.85 -1.74
CA ARG A 358 -11.48 -8.23 -0.72
C ARG A 358 -10.68 -7.17 0.03
N GLN A 359 -11.34 -6.08 0.45
CA GLN A 359 -10.75 -5.14 1.39
C GLN A 359 -10.71 -5.74 2.80
N ILE A 360 -9.50 -5.80 3.42
CA ILE A 360 -9.30 -6.34 4.77
C ILE A 360 -8.41 -5.37 5.55
N ASN A 361 -8.98 -4.71 6.55
CA ASN A 361 -8.28 -3.80 7.44
C ASN A 361 -8.95 -3.79 8.84
N SER A 362 -8.43 -3.00 9.76
CA SER A 362 -8.95 -2.93 11.13
C SER A 362 -10.36 -2.35 11.24
N ALA A 363 -10.84 -1.59 10.25
CA ALA A 363 -12.17 -0.99 10.24
C ALA A 363 -13.21 -1.92 9.60
N VAL A 364 -12.85 -2.62 8.51
CA VAL A 364 -13.79 -3.43 7.72
C VAL A 364 -13.84 -4.88 8.21
N ALA A 365 -12.70 -5.49 8.51
CA ALA A 365 -12.63 -6.92 8.88
C ALA A 365 -11.51 -7.18 9.91
N PRO A 366 -11.61 -6.67 11.15
CA PRO A 366 -10.53 -6.72 12.14
C PRO A 366 -10.10 -8.15 12.52
N ALA A 367 -11.05 -9.08 12.65
CA ALA A 367 -10.75 -10.48 12.96
C ALA A 367 -10.01 -11.19 11.82
N LEU A 368 -10.35 -10.87 10.56
CA LEU A 368 -9.72 -11.44 9.38
C LEU A 368 -8.32 -10.87 9.14
N LEU A 369 -8.10 -9.59 9.51
CA LEU A 369 -6.79 -8.93 9.36
C LEU A 369 -5.68 -9.68 10.09
N SER A 370 -5.90 -10.14 11.32
CA SER A 370 -4.90 -10.95 12.06
C SER A 370 -4.56 -12.21 11.29
N THR A 371 -5.57 -12.96 10.82
CA THR A 371 -5.37 -14.17 10.01
C THR A 371 -4.58 -13.89 8.74
N VAL A 372 -4.88 -12.80 8.04
CA VAL A 372 -4.17 -12.42 6.81
C VAL A 372 -2.72 -12.06 7.11
N ARG A 373 -2.43 -11.31 8.18
CA ARG A 373 -1.06 -10.98 8.59
C ARG A 373 -0.23 -12.22 8.93
N ASP A 374 -0.84 -13.22 9.60
CA ASP A 374 -0.19 -14.50 9.89
C ASP A 374 0.13 -15.28 8.61
N ILE A 375 -0.79 -15.29 7.63
CA ILE A 375 -0.55 -15.94 6.33
C ILE A 375 0.53 -15.19 5.53
N GLN A 376 0.56 -13.88 5.59
CA GLN A 376 1.61 -13.06 4.98
C GLN A 376 2.98 -13.36 5.61
N GLU A 377 3.04 -13.51 6.93
CA GLU A 377 4.29 -13.89 7.62
C GLU A 377 4.72 -15.31 7.25
N ASP A 378 3.79 -16.27 7.14
CA ASP A 378 4.08 -17.61 6.62
C ASP A 378 4.60 -17.58 5.19
N ALA A 379 4.07 -16.69 4.34
CA ALA A 379 4.56 -16.52 2.98
C ALA A 379 6.01 -16.00 2.96
N VAL A 380 6.36 -15.04 3.84
CA VAL A 380 7.75 -14.61 4.03
C VAL A 380 8.62 -15.76 4.52
N CYS A 381 8.15 -16.55 5.49
CA CYS A 381 8.89 -17.72 5.99
C CYS A 381 9.11 -18.78 4.92
N THR A 382 8.09 -19.03 4.08
CA THR A 382 8.20 -19.96 2.95
C THR A 382 9.21 -19.46 1.93
N LEU A 383 9.21 -18.15 1.65
CA LEU A 383 10.12 -17.51 0.70
C LEU A 383 11.58 -17.57 1.13
N LEU A 384 11.87 -17.25 2.40
CA LEU A 384 13.26 -17.10 2.89
C LEU A 384 13.94 -18.43 3.23
N ARG A 385 13.20 -19.55 3.26
CA ARG A 385 13.72 -20.89 3.56
C ARG A 385 13.83 -21.79 2.33
N THR A 386 13.53 -21.26 1.14
CA THR A 386 13.65 -21.98 -0.15
C THR A 386 14.93 -21.64 -0.86
#